data_f22423a2a440717b3e4eb66153f4f38e
#
_entry.id   f22423a2a440717b3e4eb66153f4f38e
#
_cell.length_a   1.000
_cell.length_b   1.000
_cell.length_c   1.000
_cell.angle_alpha   90.00
_cell.angle_beta   90.00
_cell.angle_gamma   90.00
#
_symmetry.space_group_name_H-M   'P 1'
#
loop_
_entity.id
_entity.type
_entity.pdbx_description
1 polymer ?
#
loop_
_entity_poly.entity_id
_entity_poly.type
_entity_poly.pdbx_seq_one_letter_code
_entity_poly.pdbx_strand_id
1 'polypeptide(L)'
;MIAVSAVTSISAVVIYAKFAAPRNVSTFSSNQLPANYAGFFDKSPGGSGPVDFEQASSAAIPAVVHIKAKTKPVQVNNQQNRRNPFSDFFGDDFFDDFWGFRGQNQPQTASGSGVFISDDGYIVTNNHVIEGADEVTITLNNKKQYKAKVIASDPNTDLAVIKVDGTGFPFLVYGNSDEVRVGQWVLAVGYPLTLETTVTAGIISAKYRYLGVNQRKAKPGSNTVESFLQTDAAVNQGNSGGALINTSGQLIGINSAIASPTGSYAGYSYAIPVNIVKKVVEDLIKFGTVQRAFLGIRPAANGDDNTDSDIKEGDGVEIGEILPNSAAQQGGLKKGDKIIKLDNKIVTTWTELTGTVASYAPGQKVNVTFIRNGKEQTTSLTLKNSAGNTDIVKSGVMDKLGIELATLDKKTATDYGVEGGVEIKSVSDGLVSDQTTIKKGFIIIRAGNKVVKNKEEFIAVMESAGNSIIIEGIYPGYEGIYQYAINDLRNEP
;
A
#
# COMPACT_ATOMS: atom_id res chain seq x y z
N MET A 1 -38.48 34.71 16.69
CA MET A 1 -38.26 33.62 15.73
C MET A 1 -36.89 33.71 15.01
N ILE A 2 -36.41 34.87 14.57
CA ILE A 2 -35.13 35.01 13.84
C ILE A 2 -33.91 34.61 14.69
N ALA A 3 -33.88 34.95 15.99
CA ALA A 3 -32.75 34.60 16.88
C ALA A 3 -32.64 33.09 17.17
N VAL A 4 -33.75 32.37 17.25
CA VAL A 4 -33.75 30.92 17.48
C VAL A 4 -33.27 30.18 16.22
N SER A 5 -33.65 30.67 15.04
CA SER A 5 -33.17 30.10 13.76
C SER A 5 -31.66 30.28 13.55
N ALA A 6 -31.09 31.41 13.95
CA ALA A 6 -29.64 31.65 13.86
C ALA A 6 -28.85 30.74 14.82
N VAL A 7 -29.32 30.54 16.04
CA VAL A 7 -28.67 29.66 17.04
C VAL A 7 -28.70 28.20 16.57
N THR A 8 -29.85 27.74 16.06
CA THR A 8 -29.95 26.36 15.55
C THR A 8 -29.08 26.10 14.32
N SER A 9 -28.99 27.09 13.42
CA SER A 9 -28.11 26.99 12.22
C SER A 9 -26.64 26.97 12.61
N ILE A 10 -26.20 27.83 13.54
CA ILE A 10 -24.82 27.85 14.04
C ILE A 10 -24.50 26.54 14.78
N SER A 11 -25.42 26.02 15.60
CA SER A 11 -25.23 24.75 16.29
C SER A 11 -25.13 23.58 15.32
N ALA A 12 -25.94 23.53 14.27
CA ALA A 12 -25.87 22.50 13.24
C ALA A 12 -24.55 22.55 12.47
N VAL A 13 -24.05 23.75 12.15
CA VAL A 13 -22.74 23.91 11.45
C VAL A 13 -21.59 23.48 12.37
N VAL A 14 -21.64 23.81 13.66
CA VAL A 14 -20.60 23.39 14.62
C VAL A 14 -20.62 21.88 14.86
N ILE A 15 -21.80 21.27 14.92
CA ILE A 15 -21.92 19.80 15.02
C ILE A 15 -21.44 19.13 13.75
N TYR A 16 -21.81 19.63 12.58
CA TYR A 16 -21.31 19.12 11.31
C TYR A 16 -19.78 19.25 11.19
N ALA A 17 -19.22 20.40 11.57
CA ALA A 17 -17.77 20.61 11.57
C ALA A 17 -17.03 19.67 12.56
N LYS A 18 -17.66 19.30 13.68
CA LYS A 18 -17.05 18.39 14.67
C LYS A 18 -17.19 16.90 14.34
N PHE A 19 -18.28 16.48 13.69
CA PHE A 19 -18.62 15.07 13.54
C PHE A 19 -18.71 14.56 12.09
N ALA A 20 -18.96 15.43 11.12
CA ALA A 20 -19.16 15.04 9.72
C ALA A 20 -18.15 15.63 8.74
N ALA A 21 -17.39 16.68 9.13
CA ALA A 21 -16.28 17.13 8.29
C ALA A 21 -15.26 15.99 8.18
N PRO A 22 -14.84 15.59 6.96
CA PRO A 22 -13.75 14.65 6.79
C PRO A 22 -12.58 15.23 7.59
N ARG A 23 -12.08 14.46 8.57
CA ARG A 23 -10.83 14.81 9.24
C ARG A 23 -9.81 14.85 8.12
N ASN A 24 -9.45 16.05 7.69
CA ASN A 24 -8.26 16.21 6.91
C ASN A 24 -7.14 15.65 7.78
N VAL A 25 -6.67 14.47 7.43
CA VAL A 25 -5.36 14.02 7.85
C VAL A 25 -4.40 14.94 7.11
N SER A 26 -4.31 16.18 7.60
CA SER A 26 -3.28 17.09 7.19
C SER A 26 -2.01 16.53 7.81
N THR A 27 -1.30 15.74 7.03
CA THR A 27 0.03 15.23 7.36
C THR A 27 0.98 16.35 7.77
N PHE A 28 0.61 17.63 7.61
CA PHE A 28 1.42 18.78 8.00
C PHE A 28 0.59 20.06 8.10
N SER A 29 -0.11 20.27 9.17
CA SER A 29 -0.61 21.62 9.52
C SER A 29 -0.48 21.97 10.99
N SER A 30 0.62 21.61 11.60
CA SER A 30 1.09 22.35 12.76
C SER A 30 2.50 22.85 12.44
N ASN A 31 2.74 24.14 12.57
CA ASN A 31 4.08 24.74 12.60
C ASN A 31 4.90 24.26 13.82
N GLN A 32 4.50 23.16 14.45
CA GLN A 32 5.18 22.57 15.60
C GLN A 32 5.82 21.25 15.16
N LEU A 33 7.13 21.23 15.20
CA LEU A 33 7.91 20.02 15.05
C LEU A 33 7.57 19.02 16.17
N PRO A 34 7.57 17.70 15.90
CA PRO A 34 7.43 16.68 16.92
C PRO A 34 8.42 16.88 18.07
N ALA A 35 8.03 16.50 19.29
CA ALA A 35 8.87 16.67 20.48
C ALA A 35 10.24 15.98 20.36
N ASN A 36 10.33 14.90 19.59
CA ASN A 36 11.59 14.20 19.30
C ASN A 36 12.55 14.98 18.38
N TYR A 37 12.09 16.11 17.79
CA TYR A 37 12.94 17.05 17.04
C TYR A 37 13.32 18.30 17.83
N ALA A 38 12.97 18.37 19.11
CA ALA A 38 13.32 19.51 19.96
C ALA A 38 14.85 19.68 20.00
N GLY A 39 15.34 20.87 19.65
CA GLY A 39 16.76 21.19 19.57
C GLY A 39 17.49 20.72 18.31
N PHE A 40 16.82 19.99 17.41
CA PHE A 40 17.45 19.46 16.19
C PHE A 40 17.94 20.56 15.24
N PHE A 41 17.21 21.67 15.14
CA PHE A 41 17.50 22.78 14.23
C PHE A 41 18.18 23.97 14.93
N ASP A 42 18.51 23.86 16.24
CA ASP A 42 19.12 24.94 16.99
C ASP A 42 20.64 25.10 16.71
N LYS A 43 21.27 24.12 16.07
CA LYS A 43 22.66 24.20 15.65
C LYS A 43 22.77 24.66 14.20
N SER A 44 23.33 25.84 13.97
CA SER A 44 23.67 26.33 12.63
C SER A 44 24.52 25.28 11.87
N PRO A 45 24.26 25.05 10.57
CA PRO A 45 25.08 24.17 9.75
C PRO A 45 26.41 24.89 9.40
N GLY A 46 27.36 24.81 10.28
CA GLY A 46 28.65 25.49 10.14
C GLY A 46 29.75 24.73 10.85
N GLY A 47 30.22 23.64 10.26
CA GLY A 47 31.40 22.96 10.72
C GLY A 47 31.71 21.74 9.87
N SER A 48 32.86 21.72 9.21
CA SER A 48 33.48 20.56 8.57
C SER A 48 33.98 19.54 9.61
N GLY A 49 33.08 19.18 10.55
CA GLY A 49 33.33 18.09 11.50
C GLY A 49 32.97 16.72 10.89
N PRO A 50 33.45 15.62 11.50
CA PRO A 50 33.01 14.28 11.13
C PRO A 50 31.47 14.19 11.23
N VAL A 51 30.87 13.39 10.36
CA VAL A 51 29.39 13.18 10.35
C VAL A 51 28.97 12.60 11.69
N ASP A 52 28.13 13.33 12.43
CA ASP A 52 27.58 12.90 13.71
C ASP A 52 26.15 12.32 13.46
N PHE A 53 25.97 11.07 13.85
CA PHE A 53 24.69 10.36 13.71
C PHE A 53 23.86 10.39 14.99
N GLU A 54 24.40 10.88 16.11
CA GLU A 54 23.78 10.82 17.43
C GLU A 54 22.44 11.57 17.43
N GLN A 55 22.43 12.77 16.87
CA GLN A 55 21.25 13.61 16.82
C GLN A 55 20.13 12.99 15.97
N ALA A 56 20.46 12.48 14.78
CA ALA A 56 19.50 11.80 13.89
C ALA A 56 18.94 10.53 14.54
N SER A 57 19.80 9.74 15.21
CA SER A 57 19.41 8.54 15.93
C SER A 57 18.48 8.86 17.11
N SER A 58 18.81 9.90 17.88
CA SER A 58 18.00 10.34 19.03
C SER A 58 16.59 10.79 18.62
N ALA A 59 16.45 11.41 17.45
CA ALA A 59 15.15 11.77 16.88
C ALA A 59 14.36 10.54 16.41
N ALA A 60 15.03 9.54 15.84
CA ALA A 60 14.36 8.40 15.21
C ALA A 60 13.98 7.28 16.18
N ILE A 61 14.86 6.95 17.14
CA ILE A 61 14.66 5.85 18.09
C ILE A 61 13.28 5.87 18.75
N PRO A 62 12.77 6.98 19.32
CA PRO A 62 11.47 6.98 19.97
C PRO A 62 10.29 6.84 19.03
N ALA A 63 10.47 7.14 17.74
CA ALA A 63 9.41 7.05 16.73
C ALA A 63 9.35 5.68 16.02
N VAL A 64 10.31 4.77 16.27
CA VAL A 64 10.33 3.42 15.71
C VAL A 64 9.86 2.44 16.77
N VAL A 65 8.97 1.51 16.39
CA VAL A 65 8.33 0.55 17.29
C VAL A 65 8.60 -0.88 16.87
N HIS A 66 8.59 -1.79 17.85
CA HIS A 66 8.56 -3.22 17.60
C HIS A 66 7.12 -3.67 17.32
N ILE A 67 6.90 -4.43 16.28
CA ILE A 67 5.62 -5.04 15.91
C ILE A 67 5.70 -6.54 16.15
N LYS A 68 4.69 -7.06 16.84
CA LYS A 68 4.44 -8.48 17.00
C LYS A 68 3.06 -8.83 16.47
N ALA A 69 3.01 -9.60 15.41
CA ALA A 69 1.80 -10.06 14.75
C ALA A 69 1.58 -11.56 15.08
N LYS A 70 0.38 -11.92 15.52
CA LYS A 70 0.01 -13.30 15.88
C LYS A 70 -1.14 -13.76 15.00
N THR A 71 -1.03 -14.99 14.48
CA THR A 71 -2.12 -15.69 13.79
C THR A 71 -2.69 -16.79 14.69
N LYS A 72 -4.00 -17.01 14.61
CA LYS A 72 -4.64 -18.15 15.28
C LYS A 72 -4.23 -19.48 14.62
N PRO A 73 -4.14 -20.59 15.39
CA PRO A 73 -3.92 -21.89 14.81
C PRO A 73 -5.09 -22.25 13.90
N VAL A 74 -4.82 -22.48 12.63
CA VAL A 74 -5.83 -23.03 11.70
C VAL A 74 -5.65 -24.53 11.65
N GLN A 75 -6.68 -25.29 12.07
CA GLN A 75 -6.72 -26.75 11.86
C GLN A 75 -6.89 -26.99 10.35
N VAL A 76 -5.82 -27.39 9.68
CA VAL A 76 -5.87 -27.72 8.26
C VAL A 76 -5.71 -29.20 8.05
N ASN A 77 -6.76 -29.82 7.51
CA ASN A 77 -6.79 -31.24 7.12
C ASN A 77 -6.26 -31.46 5.69
N ASN A 78 -5.31 -30.69 5.20
CA ASN A 78 -4.69 -30.93 3.88
C ASN A 78 -3.24 -30.42 3.82
N GLN A 79 -2.35 -31.30 3.37
CA GLN A 79 -0.94 -31.05 3.06
C GLN A 79 -0.82 -30.19 1.78
N GLN A 80 -1.08 -28.90 1.87
CA GLN A 80 -0.57 -27.95 0.87
C GLN A 80 0.50 -27.11 1.54
N ASN A 81 1.71 -27.12 0.99
CA ASN A 81 2.86 -26.32 1.39
C ASN A 81 2.46 -24.85 1.50
N ARG A 82 2.17 -24.35 2.70
CA ARG A 82 2.05 -22.93 2.96
C ARG A 82 3.46 -22.35 2.98
N ARG A 83 3.84 -21.65 1.95
CA ARG A 83 5.05 -20.82 1.94
C ARG A 83 4.90 -19.73 3.02
N ASN A 84 5.95 -19.56 3.82
CA ASN A 84 6.02 -18.51 4.82
C ASN A 84 6.22 -17.16 4.11
N PRO A 85 5.42 -16.09 4.38
CA PRO A 85 5.57 -14.77 3.75
C PRO A 85 6.97 -14.17 3.86
N PHE A 86 7.72 -14.54 4.90
CA PHE A 86 9.08 -14.05 5.14
C PHE A 86 10.16 -14.75 4.31
N SER A 87 9.93 -15.99 3.88
CA SER A 87 10.93 -16.77 3.13
C SER A 87 11.33 -16.10 1.82
N ASP A 88 10.39 -15.45 1.15
CA ASP A 88 10.65 -14.75 -0.11
C ASP A 88 11.50 -13.48 0.04
N PHE A 89 11.55 -12.89 1.26
CA PHE A 89 12.36 -11.71 1.56
C PHE A 89 13.72 -12.03 2.17
N PHE A 90 13.83 -13.15 2.90
CA PHE A 90 15.02 -13.51 3.67
C PHE A 90 15.61 -14.89 3.34
N GLY A 91 14.99 -15.69 2.46
CA GLY A 91 15.40 -17.04 2.04
C GLY A 91 14.76 -18.16 2.87
N ASP A 92 14.44 -19.29 2.21
CA ASP A 92 13.70 -20.42 2.83
C ASP A 92 14.49 -21.11 3.94
N ASP A 93 15.81 -21.30 3.78
CA ASP A 93 16.63 -22.12 4.70
C ASP A 93 16.87 -21.45 6.07
N PHE A 94 16.85 -20.12 6.13
CA PHE A 94 17.12 -19.38 7.37
C PHE A 94 15.97 -19.46 8.38
N PHE A 95 14.74 -19.60 7.88
CA PHE A 95 13.55 -19.57 8.75
C PHE A 95 13.33 -20.88 9.49
N ASP A 96 13.60 -22.01 8.84
CA ASP A 96 13.41 -23.34 9.43
C ASP A 96 14.44 -23.67 10.51
N ASP A 97 15.69 -23.18 10.37
CA ASP A 97 16.77 -23.43 11.31
C ASP A 97 16.71 -22.55 12.58
N PHE A 98 16.27 -21.30 12.46
CA PHE A 98 16.34 -20.33 13.58
C PHE A 98 15.10 -20.38 14.49
N TRP A 99 13.89 -20.65 13.93
CA TRP A 99 12.65 -20.67 14.71
C TRP A 99 12.17 -22.06 15.09
N GLY A 100 12.82 -23.14 14.63
CA GLY A 100 12.54 -24.51 15.06
C GLY A 100 11.12 -25.00 14.76
N PHE A 101 10.46 -24.51 13.71
CA PHE A 101 9.06 -24.85 13.41
C PHE A 101 8.88 -26.26 12.84
N ARG A 102 9.23 -27.27 13.59
CA ARG A 102 8.88 -28.70 13.34
C ARG A 102 7.63 -29.15 14.09
N GLY A 103 6.59 -28.32 14.23
CA GLY A 103 5.38 -28.71 14.95
C GLY A 103 4.11 -28.12 14.38
N GLN A 104 3.25 -28.97 13.88
CA GLN A 104 1.95 -28.69 13.25
C GLN A 104 0.90 -28.21 14.26
N ASN A 105 0.88 -27.17 14.92
CA ASN A 105 -0.30 -26.65 15.69
C ASN A 105 0.06 -25.48 16.64
N GLN A 106 1.10 -24.70 16.35
CA GLN A 106 1.40 -23.53 17.19
C GLN A 106 0.96 -22.24 16.48
N PRO A 107 0.48 -21.22 17.22
CA PRO A 107 0.22 -19.90 16.66
C PRO A 107 1.51 -19.34 16.05
N GLN A 108 1.48 -18.97 14.79
CA GLN A 108 2.63 -18.33 14.16
C GLN A 108 2.73 -16.89 14.68
N THR A 109 3.94 -16.47 15.00
CA THR A 109 4.21 -15.10 15.43
C THR A 109 5.23 -14.48 14.49
N ALA A 110 4.83 -13.42 13.79
CA ALA A 110 5.73 -12.61 13.01
C ALA A 110 6.25 -11.43 13.85
N SER A 111 7.47 -10.99 13.57
CA SER A 111 8.13 -9.89 14.25
C SER A 111 8.75 -8.93 13.24
N GLY A 112 8.54 -7.63 13.44
CA GLY A 112 9.07 -6.58 12.59
C GLY A 112 9.09 -5.24 13.31
N SER A 113 9.28 -4.20 12.52
CA SER A 113 9.30 -2.82 12.98
C SER A 113 8.18 -2.00 12.36
N GLY A 114 7.88 -0.85 12.94
CA GLY A 114 7.00 0.16 12.37
C GLY A 114 7.50 1.56 12.71
N VAL A 115 7.02 2.55 12.00
CA VAL A 115 7.40 3.94 12.14
C VAL A 115 6.16 4.79 12.41
N PHE A 116 6.11 5.49 13.52
CA PHE A 116 5.09 6.52 13.74
C PHE A 116 5.23 7.64 12.72
N ILE A 117 4.14 7.99 12.08
CA ILE A 117 4.03 9.03 11.05
C ILE A 117 3.13 10.19 11.47
N SER A 118 2.52 10.08 12.66
CA SER A 118 1.67 11.12 13.25
C SER A 118 1.65 11.02 14.78
N ASP A 119 1.35 12.11 15.44
CA ASP A 119 1.26 12.20 16.89
C ASP A 119 0.00 11.52 17.48
N ASP A 120 -1.00 11.27 16.65
CA ASP A 120 -2.24 10.59 17.02
C ASP A 120 -2.18 9.07 16.87
N GLY A 121 -1.00 8.51 16.51
CA GLY A 121 -0.70 7.08 16.58
C GLY A 121 -0.84 6.28 15.29
N TYR A 122 -0.80 6.91 14.11
CA TYR A 122 -0.63 6.18 12.85
C TYR A 122 0.81 5.67 12.70
N ILE A 123 0.94 4.42 12.30
CA ILE A 123 2.22 3.72 12.11
C ILE A 123 2.23 3.11 10.73
N VAL A 124 3.31 3.30 9.97
CA VAL A 124 3.58 2.58 8.74
C VAL A 124 4.51 1.40 9.00
N THR A 125 4.25 0.28 8.34
CA THR A 125 5.08 -0.93 8.36
C THR A 125 5.02 -1.64 7.00
N ASN A 126 5.68 -2.79 6.85
CA ASN A 126 5.50 -3.63 5.68
C ASN A 126 4.24 -4.50 5.80
N ASN A 127 3.60 -4.79 4.65
CA ASN A 127 2.46 -5.68 4.59
C ASN A 127 2.84 -7.07 5.11
N HIS A 128 3.97 -7.64 4.66
CA HIS A 128 4.40 -8.97 5.07
C HIS A 128 4.62 -9.12 6.60
N VAL A 129 4.83 -8.02 7.35
CA VAL A 129 4.99 -8.06 8.82
C VAL A 129 3.66 -8.37 9.52
N ILE A 130 2.53 -7.94 8.93
CA ILE A 130 1.20 -8.06 9.54
C ILE A 130 0.23 -8.95 8.75
N GLU A 131 0.66 -9.49 7.61
CA GLU A 131 -0.17 -10.30 6.72
C GLU A 131 -0.76 -11.50 7.43
N GLY A 132 -2.08 -11.67 7.37
CA GLY A 132 -2.82 -12.74 8.03
C GLY A 132 -2.84 -12.71 9.56
N ALA A 133 -2.44 -11.59 10.18
CA ALA A 133 -2.44 -11.46 11.64
C ALA A 133 -3.85 -11.22 12.20
N ASP A 134 -4.24 -12.02 13.21
CA ASP A 134 -5.46 -11.79 13.99
C ASP A 134 -5.26 -10.75 15.10
N GLU A 135 -4.05 -10.60 15.60
CA GLU A 135 -3.70 -9.64 16.64
C GLU A 135 -2.34 -9.00 16.34
N VAL A 136 -2.32 -7.67 16.34
CA VAL A 136 -1.11 -6.87 16.18
C VAL A 136 -0.85 -6.12 17.49
N THR A 137 0.32 -6.33 18.07
CA THR A 137 0.79 -5.63 19.28
C THR A 137 2.03 -4.85 18.94
N ILE A 138 2.09 -3.58 19.34
CA ILE A 138 3.31 -2.77 19.25
C ILE A 138 3.95 -2.58 20.62
N THR A 139 5.27 -2.50 20.65
CA THR A 139 6.04 -2.15 21.84
C THR A 139 6.89 -0.92 21.54
N LEU A 140 6.73 0.11 22.34
CA LEU A 140 7.50 1.34 22.24
C LEU A 140 8.90 1.16 22.82
N ASN A 141 9.81 2.09 22.54
CA ASN A 141 11.15 2.12 23.12
C ASN A 141 11.15 2.13 24.68
N ASN A 142 10.14 2.76 25.30
CA ASN A 142 9.93 2.77 26.76
C ASN A 142 9.25 1.49 27.30
N LYS A 143 9.18 0.41 26.50
CA LYS A 143 8.59 -0.90 26.80
C LYS A 143 7.07 -0.90 27.00
N LYS A 144 6.38 0.23 26.83
CA LYS A 144 4.91 0.25 26.84
C LYS A 144 4.38 -0.49 25.61
N GLN A 145 3.31 -1.25 25.84
CA GLN A 145 2.65 -2.04 24.78
C GLN A 145 1.27 -1.51 24.47
N TYR A 146 0.90 -1.56 23.20
CA TYR A 146 -0.42 -1.16 22.70
C TYR A 146 -0.94 -2.22 21.74
N LYS A 147 -2.24 -2.47 21.75
CA LYS A 147 -2.90 -3.18 20.66
C LYS A 147 -3.06 -2.23 19.50
N ALA A 148 -2.66 -2.67 18.32
CA ALA A 148 -2.81 -1.90 17.11
C ALA A 148 -3.97 -2.44 16.27
N LYS A 149 -4.69 -1.53 15.64
CA LYS A 149 -5.71 -1.83 14.64
C LYS A 149 -5.09 -1.70 13.25
N VAL A 150 -5.25 -2.71 12.40
CA VAL A 150 -4.90 -2.59 10.99
C VAL A 150 -5.89 -1.66 10.32
N ILE A 151 -5.43 -0.60 9.69
CA ILE A 151 -6.26 0.34 8.93
C ILE A 151 -6.45 -0.18 7.50
N ALA A 152 -5.37 -0.44 6.81
CA ALA A 152 -5.36 -1.07 5.50
C ALA A 152 -3.93 -1.49 5.13
N SER A 153 -3.81 -2.37 4.14
CA SER A 153 -2.52 -2.79 3.59
C SER A 153 -2.54 -2.85 2.07
N ASP A 154 -1.35 -2.82 1.50
CA ASP A 154 -1.11 -2.92 0.07
C ASP A 154 0.00 -3.93 -0.25
N PRO A 155 -0.35 -5.16 -0.61
CA PRO A 155 0.64 -6.19 -0.96
C PRO A 155 1.51 -5.82 -2.17
N ASN A 156 1.01 -4.97 -3.09
CA ASN A 156 1.75 -4.63 -4.31
C ASN A 156 2.92 -3.67 -4.08
N THR A 157 2.90 -2.89 -2.99
CA THR A 157 4.03 -2.06 -2.53
C THR A 157 4.67 -2.58 -1.28
N ASP A 158 4.13 -3.66 -0.69
CA ASP A 158 4.54 -4.22 0.60
C ASP A 158 4.46 -3.19 1.74
N LEU A 159 3.40 -2.38 1.78
CA LEU A 159 3.14 -1.38 2.82
C LEU A 159 1.82 -1.65 3.55
N ALA A 160 1.79 -1.31 4.82
CA ALA A 160 0.59 -1.34 5.63
C ALA A 160 0.55 -0.17 6.61
N VAL A 161 -0.67 0.24 6.98
CA VAL A 161 -0.93 1.25 8.01
C VAL A 161 -1.67 0.61 9.16
N ILE A 162 -1.13 0.78 10.35
CA ILE A 162 -1.76 0.38 11.60
C ILE A 162 -1.97 1.60 12.50
N LYS A 163 -2.88 1.51 13.45
CA LYS A 163 -3.26 2.61 14.34
C LYS A 163 -3.31 2.13 15.78
N VAL A 164 -2.78 2.93 16.68
CA VAL A 164 -2.96 2.76 18.12
C VAL A 164 -3.74 3.94 18.69
N ASP A 165 -4.50 3.70 19.75
CA ASP A 165 -5.23 4.74 20.44
C ASP A 165 -4.29 5.54 21.35
N GLY A 166 -4.40 6.86 21.27
CA GLY A 166 -3.61 7.80 22.06
C GLY A 166 -3.19 9.02 21.27
N THR A 167 -2.49 9.92 21.93
CA THR A 167 -1.94 11.16 21.34
C THR A 167 -0.59 11.48 21.96
N GLY A 168 0.18 12.36 21.30
CA GLY A 168 1.50 12.76 21.77
C GLY A 168 2.59 11.73 21.48
N PHE A 169 2.38 10.86 20.50
CA PHE A 169 3.41 9.94 20.06
C PHE A 169 4.51 10.69 19.31
N PRO A 170 5.79 10.35 19.56
CA PRO A 170 6.88 10.82 18.71
C PRO A 170 6.72 10.24 17.29
N PHE A 171 6.97 11.04 16.27
CA PHE A 171 6.86 10.57 14.88
C PHE A 171 7.98 11.16 14.01
N LEU A 172 8.25 10.50 12.87
CA LEU A 172 9.25 10.97 11.90
C LEU A 172 8.62 11.90 10.87
N VAL A 173 9.34 12.98 10.59
CA VAL A 173 9.00 13.89 9.50
C VAL A 173 9.46 13.27 8.18
N TYR A 174 8.59 13.30 7.17
CA TYR A 174 8.93 12.85 5.83
C TYR A 174 10.00 13.76 5.20
N GLY A 175 11.05 13.15 4.68
CA GLY A 175 11.99 13.79 3.77
C GLY A 175 11.50 13.73 2.31
N ASN A 176 12.45 13.78 1.38
CA ASN A 176 12.17 13.66 -0.05
C ASN A 176 13.13 12.62 -0.68
N SER A 177 12.60 11.45 -1.04
CA SER A 177 13.41 10.37 -1.64
C SER A 177 13.89 10.68 -3.07
N ASP A 178 13.28 11.65 -3.75
CA ASP A 178 13.75 12.07 -5.08
C ASP A 178 15.06 12.85 -5.00
N GLU A 179 15.27 13.63 -3.93
CA GLU A 179 16.47 14.43 -3.69
C GLU A 179 17.64 13.62 -3.12
N VAL A 180 17.38 12.39 -2.69
CA VAL A 180 18.40 11.48 -2.16
C VAL A 180 19.42 11.14 -3.26
N ARG A 181 20.72 11.20 -2.92
CA ARG A 181 21.81 10.96 -3.85
C ARG A 181 22.61 9.72 -3.46
N VAL A 182 23.13 9.02 -4.45
CA VAL A 182 24.09 7.91 -4.25
C VAL A 182 25.32 8.47 -3.52
N GLY A 183 25.82 7.74 -2.52
CA GLY A 183 26.88 8.17 -1.64
C GLY A 183 26.42 8.99 -0.41
N GLN A 184 25.16 9.39 -0.33
CA GLN A 184 24.61 10.10 0.82
C GLN A 184 24.50 9.18 2.04
N TRP A 185 24.96 9.64 3.21
CA TRP A 185 24.82 8.93 4.49
C TRP A 185 23.36 8.74 4.88
N VAL A 186 23.07 7.56 5.40
CA VAL A 186 21.75 7.16 5.90
C VAL A 186 21.87 6.27 7.12
N LEU A 187 20.80 6.21 7.92
CA LEU A 187 20.68 5.32 9.08
C LEU A 187 19.47 4.43 8.90
N ALA A 188 19.65 3.13 9.09
CA ALA A 188 18.55 2.18 9.20
C ALA A 188 18.25 1.95 10.68
N VAL A 189 16.96 2.13 11.06
CA VAL A 189 16.49 2.04 12.44
C VAL A 189 15.37 1.00 12.52
N GLY A 190 15.48 0.07 13.45
CA GLY A 190 14.49 -0.98 13.64
C GLY A 190 14.71 -1.80 14.90
N TYR A 191 13.94 -2.87 15.05
CA TYR A 191 13.99 -3.82 16.17
C TYR A 191 14.41 -5.22 15.69
N PRO A 192 15.70 -5.48 15.48
CA PRO A 192 16.15 -6.80 15.04
C PRO A 192 15.98 -7.83 16.16
N LEU A 193 15.50 -9.02 15.82
CA LEU A 193 15.51 -10.22 16.68
C LEU A 193 14.94 -10.01 18.09
N THR A 194 13.88 -9.20 18.26
CA THR A 194 13.26 -8.89 19.56
C THR A 194 14.16 -8.20 20.59
N LEU A 195 15.31 -7.67 20.14
CA LEU A 195 16.22 -6.87 20.95
C LEU A 195 15.69 -5.45 21.18
N GLU A 196 16.54 -4.55 21.57
CA GLU A 196 16.20 -3.12 21.64
C GLU A 196 16.32 -2.46 20.28
N THR A 197 15.81 -1.21 20.15
CA THR A 197 15.95 -0.40 18.94
C THR A 197 17.42 -0.33 18.55
N THR A 198 17.71 -0.71 17.34
CA THR A 198 19.07 -0.73 16.78
C THR A 198 19.16 0.26 15.64
N VAL A 199 20.28 0.96 15.58
CA VAL A 199 20.62 1.90 14.51
C VAL A 199 21.89 1.41 13.82
N THR A 200 21.82 1.32 12.50
CA THR A 200 23.00 1.02 11.66
C THR A 200 23.21 2.15 10.66
N ALA A 201 24.45 2.45 10.31
CA ALA A 201 24.82 3.49 9.37
C ALA A 201 25.36 2.90 8.07
N GLY A 202 25.11 3.58 6.98
CA GLY A 202 25.60 3.27 5.66
C GLY A 202 25.34 4.42 4.69
N ILE A 203 25.43 4.14 3.40
CA ILE A 203 25.16 5.13 2.34
C ILE A 203 24.05 4.64 1.42
N ILE A 204 23.47 5.52 0.65
CA ILE A 204 22.67 5.13 -0.51
C ILE A 204 23.63 4.57 -1.57
N SER A 205 23.52 3.27 -1.82
CA SER A 205 24.37 2.56 -2.78
C SER A 205 23.82 2.65 -4.22
N ALA A 206 22.49 2.66 -4.37
CA ALA A 206 21.80 2.83 -5.64
C ALA A 206 20.35 3.29 -5.42
N LYS A 207 19.69 3.69 -6.51
CA LYS A 207 18.26 4.05 -6.55
C LYS A 207 17.56 3.21 -7.62
N TYR A 208 16.23 3.14 -7.51
CA TYR A 208 15.35 2.51 -8.52
C TYR A 208 15.66 1.03 -8.77
N ARG A 209 16.01 0.27 -7.70
CA ARG A 209 16.29 -1.17 -7.81
C ARG A 209 14.99 -1.98 -7.93
N TYR A 210 15.01 -2.91 -8.87
CA TYR A 210 14.01 -3.94 -9.06
C TYR A 210 14.54 -5.29 -8.55
N LEU A 211 13.75 -6.03 -7.79
CA LEU A 211 14.13 -7.30 -7.17
C LEU A 211 13.18 -8.46 -7.57
N GLY A 212 12.00 -8.14 -8.08
CA GLY A 212 10.95 -9.10 -8.41
C GLY A 212 10.31 -9.79 -7.20
N VAL A 213 10.52 -9.26 -5.98
CA VAL A 213 10.00 -9.88 -4.74
C VAL A 213 8.49 -9.71 -4.59
N ASN A 214 7.97 -8.53 -4.91
CA ASN A 214 6.54 -8.26 -4.88
C ASN A 214 5.82 -8.96 -6.03
N GLN A 215 6.46 -9.02 -7.21
CA GLN A 215 5.89 -9.67 -8.40
C GLN A 215 5.72 -11.18 -8.21
N ARG A 216 6.66 -11.85 -7.53
CA ARG A 216 6.56 -13.29 -7.24
C ARG A 216 5.40 -13.65 -6.33
N LYS A 217 4.95 -12.71 -5.48
CA LYS A 217 3.81 -12.86 -4.56
C LYS A 217 2.50 -12.39 -5.14
N ALA A 218 2.56 -11.52 -6.15
CA ALA A 218 1.39 -10.90 -6.72
C ALA A 218 0.52 -11.90 -7.49
N LYS A 219 -0.80 -11.73 -7.43
CA LYS A 219 -1.73 -12.47 -8.28
C LYS A 219 -1.43 -12.16 -9.76
N PRO A 220 -1.59 -13.12 -10.69
CA PRO A 220 -1.42 -12.85 -12.12
C PRO A 220 -2.23 -11.63 -12.55
N GLY A 221 -1.56 -10.66 -13.21
CA GLY A 221 -2.20 -9.40 -13.63
C GLY A 221 -2.15 -8.27 -12.60
N SER A 222 -1.59 -8.49 -11.42
CA SER A 222 -1.35 -7.42 -10.43
C SER A 222 -0.25 -6.48 -10.90
N ASN A 223 -0.46 -5.18 -10.63
CA ASN A 223 0.53 -4.14 -10.94
C ASN A 223 1.38 -3.87 -9.70
N THR A 224 2.43 -4.64 -9.51
CA THR A 224 3.39 -4.42 -8.43
C THR A 224 4.28 -3.22 -8.74
N VAL A 225 4.68 -2.54 -7.68
CA VAL A 225 5.60 -1.40 -7.78
C VAL A 225 6.86 -1.74 -7.00
N GLU A 226 7.96 -1.87 -7.72
CA GLU A 226 9.28 -2.01 -7.14
C GLU A 226 10.21 -0.94 -7.68
N SER A 227 10.69 -0.08 -6.82
CA SER A 227 11.61 1.00 -7.15
C SER A 227 12.39 1.36 -5.89
N PHE A 228 13.18 0.39 -5.39
CA PHE A 228 13.82 0.49 -4.09
C PHE A 228 15.02 1.44 -4.06
N LEU A 229 15.25 2.06 -2.89
CA LEU A 229 16.55 2.59 -2.49
C LEU A 229 17.40 1.43 -2.01
N GLN A 230 18.63 1.31 -2.52
CA GLN A 230 19.62 0.35 -2.03
C GLN A 230 20.57 1.06 -1.07
N THR A 231 20.90 0.41 0.05
CA THR A 231 21.86 0.88 1.05
C THR A 231 22.72 -0.28 1.56
N ASP A 232 23.93 0.05 2.03
CA ASP A 232 24.81 -0.85 2.78
C ASP A 232 24.67 -0.68 4.30
N ALA A 233 23.75 0.16 4.78
CA ALA A 233 23.32 0.13 6.17
C ALA A 233 22.74 -1.26 6.50
N ALA A 234 23.26 -1.90 7.55
CA ALA A 234 22.89 -3.29 7.86
C ALA A 234 21.41 -3.41 8.27
N VAL A 235 20.64 -4.12 7.44
CA VAL A 235 19.25 -4.50 7.72
C VAL A 235 19.22 -6.02 7.88
N ASN A 236 18.62 -6.49 8.97
CA ASN A 236 18.41 -7.90 9.26
C ASN A 236 16.94 -8.12 9.62
N GLN A 237 16.55 -9.39 9.79
CA GLN A 237 15.22 -9.76 10.22
C GLN A 237 14.79 -8.99 11.48
N GLY A 238 13.58 -8.44 11.47
CA GLY A 238 13.02 -7.55 12.49
C GLY A 238 13.19 -6.06 12.16
N ASN A 239 14.12 -5.66 11.30
CA ASN A 239 14.21 -4.29 10.81
C ASN A 239 13.19 -3.95 9.72
N SER A 240 12.56 -4.96 9.09
CA SER A 240 11.48 -4.78 8.10
C SER A 240 10.35 -3.95 8.69
N GLY A 241 9.90 -2.93 7.96
CA GLY A 241 8.93 -1.92 8.41
C GLY A 241 9.54 -0.78 9.22
N GLY A 242 10.83 -0.85 9.56
CA GLY A 242 11.58 0.21 10.24
C GLY A 242 11.98 1.35 9.32
N ALA A 243 12.57 2.38 9.89
CA ALA A 243 12.91 3.61 9.19
C ALA A 243 14.27 3.52 8.48
N LEU A 244 14.35 4.07 7.27
CA LEU A 244 15.59 4.58 6.67
C LEU A 244 15.53 6.10 6.73
N ILE A 245 16.49 6.73 7.43
CA ILE A 245 16.54 8.18 7.64
C ILE A 245 17.81 8.80 7.06
N ASN A 246 17.74 10.08 6.73
CA ASN A 246 18.93 10.86 6.40
C ASN A 246 19.61 11.39 7.69
N THR A 247 20.76 12.04 7.54
CA THR A 247 21.50 12.65 8.65
C THR A 247 20.78 13.82 9.31
N SER A 248 19.71 14.34 8.68
CA SER A 248 18.81 15.31 9.30
C SER A 248 17.64 14.65 10.04
N GLY A 249 17.65 13.34 10.29
CA GLY A 249 16.61 12.61 11.00
C GLY A 249 15.29 12.47 10.23
N GLN A 250 15.23 12.85 8.96
CA GLN A 250 14.02 12.76 8.16
C GLN A 250 13.89 11.35 7.56
N LEU A 251 12.67 10.83 7.56
CA LEU A 251 12.32 9.55 6.93
C LEU A 251 12.49 9.66 5.40
N ILE A 252 13.35 8.84 4.82
CA ILE A 252 13.59 8.76 3.37
C ILE A 252 13.16 7.43 2.76
N GLY A 253 12.85 6.43 3.59
CA GLY A 253 12.33 5.14 3.15
C GLY A 253 11.88 4.26 4.31
N ILE A 254 11.20 3.16 3.97
CA ILE A 254 10.83 2.07 4.89
C ILE A 254 11.65 0.84 4.51
N ASN A 255 12.44 0.32 5.45
CA ASN A 255 13.24 -0.90 5.25
C ASN A 255 12.31 -2.07 4.93
N SER A 256 12.59 -2.82 3.86
CA SER A 256 11.69 -3.88 3.40
C SER A 256 12.41 -5.21 3.21
N ALA A 257 13.51 -5.25 2.46
CA ALA A 257 14.13 -6.49 2.02
C ALA A 257 15.66 -6.45 2.10
N ILE A 258 16.27 -7.63 2.04
CA ILE A 258 17.71 -7.82 1.79
C ILE A 258 17.89 -8.75 0.59
N ALA A 259 18.95 -8.53 -0.20
CA ALA A 259 19.40 -9.57 -1.14
C ALA A 259 20.52 -10.35 -0.47
N SER A 260 20.23 -11.59 -0.13
CA SER A 260 21.16 -12.46 0.60
C SER A 260 20.94 -13.92 0.24
N PRO A 261 22.01 -14.66 -0.09
CA PRO A 261 21.94 -16.11 -0.29
C PRO A 261 21.64 -16.89 1.00
N THR A 262 21.90 -16.30 2.17
CA THR A 262 21.84 -16.95 3.48
C THR A 262 20.77 -16.38 4.40
N GLY A 263 19.96 -15.41 3.92
CA GLY A 263 18.97 -14.70 4.75
C GLY A 263 19.56 -13.68 5.74
N SER A 264 20.90 -13.61 5.86
CA SER A 264 21.59 -12.62 6.70
C SER A 264 22.13 -11.47 5.85
N TYR A 265 22.33 -10.30 6.45
CA TYR A 265 22.92 -9.14 5.78
C TYR A 265 24.22 -9.48 5.07
N ALA A 266 24.29 -9.15 3.79
CA ALA A 266 25.44 -9.38 2.90
C ALA A 266 25.87 -8.11 2.14
N GLY A 267 25.55 -6.93 2.66
CA GLY A 267 25.91 -5.64 2.03
C GLY A 267 24.81 -5.05 1.13
N TYR A 268 23.65 -5.71 1.01
CA TYR A 268 22.56 -5.29 0.12
C TYR A 268 21.25 -5.22 0.88
N SER A 269 20.90 -4.03 1.32
CA SER A 269 19.61 -3.72 1.95
C SER A 269 18.77 -2.81 1.05
N TYR A 270 17.45 -2.94 1.14
CA TYR A 270 16.50 -2.23 0.30
C TYR A 270 15.40 -1.59 1.12
N ALA A 271 15.05 -0.35 0.74
CA ALA A 271 13.98 0.39 1.37
C ALA A 271 13.01 0.96 0.33
N ILE A 272 11.73 0.97 0.66
CA ILE A 272 10.68 1.60 -0.16
C ILE A 272 10.83 3.12 -0.04
N PRO A 273 10.98 3.88 -1.15
CA PRO A 273 11.18 5.33 -1.13
C PRO A 273 10.04 6.08 -0.44
N VAL A 274 10.37 7.08 0.37
CA VAL A 274 9.38 7.79 1.19
C VAL A 274 8.30 8.50 0.38
N ASN A 275 8.56 8.95 -0.84
CA ASN A 275 7.54 9.58 -1.68
C ASN A 275 6.45 8.57 -2.10
N ILE A 276 6.82 7.30 -2.33
CA ILE A 276 5.86 6.20 -2.53
C ILE A 276 5.13 5.91 -1.21
N VAL A 277 5.88 5.79 -0.10
CA VAL A 277 5.29 5.55 1.25
C VAL A 277 4.24 6.58 1.58
N LYS A 278 4.55 7.87 1.44
CA LYS A 278 3.62 8.98 1.74
C LYS A 278 2.32 8.85 0.96
N LYS A 279 2.43 8.66 -0.36
CA LYS A 279 1.27 8.50 -1.24
C LYS A 279 0.42 7.29 -0.89
N VAL A 280 1.06 6.14 -0.67
CA VAL A 280 0.37 4.89 -0.30
C VAL A 280 -0.34 5.05 1.05
N VAL A 281 0.34 5.58 2.06
CA VAL A 281 -0.22 5.81 3.40
C VAL A 281 -1.43 6.75 3.34
N GLU A 282 -1.33 7.88 2.64
CA GLU A 282 -2.44 8.83 2.47
C GLU A 282 -3.66 8.15 1.83
N ASP A 283 -3.44 7.33 0.81
CA ASP A 283 -4.50 6.59 0.14
C ASP A 283 -5.12 5.52 1.04
N LEU A 284 -4.31 4.73 1.74
CA LEU A 284 -4.79 3.69 2.65
C LEU A 284 -5.65 4.28 3.78
N ILE A 285 -5.23 5.40 4.36
CA ILE A 285 -5.99 6.09 5.41
C ILE A 285 -7.30 6.68 4.85
N LYS A 286 -7.27 7.27 3.66
CA LYS A 286 -8.40 8.02 3.11
C LYS A 286 -9.40 7.14 2.37
N PHE A 287 -8.91 6.14 1.66
CA PHE A 287 -9.72 5.34 0.74
C PHE A 287 -9.74 3.84 1.08
N GLY A 288 -8.89 3.39 2.02
CA GLY A 288 -8.70 1.98 2.35
C GLY A 288 -7.94 1.19 1.27
N THR A 289 -7.63 1.80 0.12
CA THR A 289 -6.89 1.19 -0.99
C THR A 289 -6.08 2.21 -1.76
N VAL A 290 -4.99 1.76 -2.38
CA VAL A 290 -4.09 2.63 -3.13
C VAL A 290 -4.67 3.04 -4.47
N GLN A 291 -4.72 4.34 -4.74
CA GLN A 291 -5.15 4.93 -6.01
C GLN A 291 -4.00 4.91 -7.01
N ARG A 292 -3.85 3.82 -7.78
CA ARG A 292 -2.74 3.66 -8.72
C ARG A 292 -2.97 4.40 -10.02
N ALA A 293 -2.01 5.23 -10.38
CA ALA A 293 -1.96 5.92 -11.65
C ALA A 293 -1.15 5.13 -12.68
N PHE A 294 -1.55 5.22 -13.95
CA PHE A 294 -0.89 4.57 -15.08
C PHE A 294 -0.76 5.52 -16.26
N LEU A 295 0.37 5.40 -16.96
CA LEU A 295 0.53 5.96 -18.31
C LEU A 295 -0.21 5.10 -19.34
N GLY A 296 -0.25 3.78 -19.12
CA GLY A 296 -0.83 2.80 -20.04
C GLY A 296 0.07 2.52 -21.25
N ILE A 297 1.33 2.23 -20.96
CA ILE A 297 2.34 1.80 -21.94
C ILE A 297 2.99 0.49 -21.49
N ARG A 298 3.57 -0.23 -22.44
CA ARG A 298 4.53 -1.29 -22.20
C ARG A 298 5.89 -0.91 -22.80
N PRO A 299 7.00 -1.22 -22.13
CA PRO A 299 8.32 -0.94 -22.67
C PRO A 299 8.62 -1.80 -23.88
N ALA A 300 9.55 -1.34 -24.74
CA ALA A 300 10.09 -2.16 -25.80
C ALA A 300 11.05 -3.21 -25.19
N ALA A 301 10.84 -4.50 -25.52
CA ALA A 301 11.69 -5.59 -25.09
C ALA A 301 12.82 -5.84 -26.11
N ASN A 302 13.95 -6.41 -25.67
CA ASN A 302 15.08 -6.80 -26.52
C ASN A 302 14.98 -8.23 -27.07
N GLY A 303 13.82 -8.91 -26.95
CA GLY A 303 13.64 -10.30 -27.39
C GLY A 303 12.18 -10.74 -27.30
N ASP A 304 11.93 -12.01 -27.65
CA ASP A 304 10.58 -12.61 -27.65
C ASP A 304 10.03 -12.93 -26.24
N ASP A 305 10.88 -12.94 -25.21
CA ASP A 305 10.49 -13.20 -23.84
C ASP A 305 10.29 -11.88 -23.06
N ASN A 306 9.06 -11.61 -22.68
CA ASN A 306 8.64 -10.44 -21.87
C ASN A 306 9.13 -10.52 -20.41
N THR A 307 10.41 -10.75 -20.16
CA THR A 307 10.98 -10.65 -18.82
C THR A 307 11.53 -9.25 -18.60
N ASP A 308 11.38 -8.71 -17.38
CA ASP A 308 11.89 -7.36 -17.03
C ASP A 308 13.41 -7.21 -17.25
N SER A 309 14.15 -8.33 -17.39
CA SER A 309 15.58 -8.37 -17.71
C SER A 309 15.90 -7.97 -19.15
N ASP A 310 14.93 -8.00 -20.08
CA ASP A 310 15.14 -7.74 -21.49
C ASP A 310 14.74 -6.33 -21.95
N ILE A 311 14.35 -5.46 -21.00
CA ILE A 311 14.01 -4.08 -21.29
C ILE A 311 15.27 -3.31 -21.68
N LYS A 312 15.18 -2.56 -22.81
CA LYS A 312 16.25 -1.65 -23.21
C LYS A 312 16.40 -0.55 -22.16
N GLU A 313 17.45 -0.65 -21.36
CA GLU A 313 17.85 0.41 -20.42
C GLU A 313 18.85 1.36 -21.09
N GLY A 314 18.84 2.61 -20.64
CA GLY A 314 19.79 3.63 -21.11
C GLY A 314 19.22 5.04 -21.02
N ASP A 315 19.27 5.78 -22.11
CA ASP A 315 18.91 7.20 -22.14
C ASP A 315 17.40 7.47 -22.17
N GLY A 316 16.60 6.66 -21.51
CA GLY A 316 15.14 6.79 -21.46
C GLY A 316 14.41 5.48 -21.73
N VAL A 317 13.08 5.50 -21.66
CA VAL A 317 12.20 4.34 -21.83
C VAL A 317 11.53 4.37 -23.20
N GLU A 318 11.86 3.43 -24.07
CA GLU A 318 11.23 3.28 -25.38
C GLU A 318 9.85 2.60 -25.24
N ILE A 319 8.82 3.19 -25.84
CA ILE A 319 7.46 2.66 -25.85
C ILE A 319 7.35 1.53 -26.88
N GLY A 320 7.12 0.31 -26.42
CA GLY A 320 6.85 -0.86 -27.27
C GLY A 320 5.37 -0.96 -27.66
N GLU A 321 4.46 -0.67 -26.72
CA GLU A 321 3.02 -0.73 -26.93
C GLU A 321 2.31 0.37 -26.13
N ILE A 322 1.18 0.84 -26.67
CA ILE A 322 0.26 1.75 -25.99
C ILE A 322 -1.06 1.05 -25.77
N LEU A 323 -1.53 1.04 -24.53
CA LEU A 323 -2.79 0.41 -24.16
C LEU A 323 -3.99 1.27 -24.62
N PRO A 324 -5.09 0.67 -25.07
CA PRO A 324 -6.31 1.38 -25.43
C PRO A 324 -6.85 2.21 -24.26
N ASN A 325 -7.46 3.36 -24.58
CA ASN A 325 -8.06 4.29 -23.62
C ASN A 325 -7.12 4.83 -22.52
N SER A 326 -5.80 4.64 -22.69
CA SER A 326 -4.78 5.05 -21.73
C SER A 326 -4.50 6.55 -21.76
N ALA A 327 -3.81 7.03 -20.71
CA ALA A 327 -3.29 8.39 -20.65
C ALA A 327 -2.29 8.67 -21.79
N ALA A 328 -1.41 7.72 -22.09
CA ALA A 328 -0.43 7.81 -23.18
C ALA A 328 -1.10 7.96 -24.55
N GLN A 329 -2.16 7.18 -24.82
CA GLN A 329 -2.91 7.27 -26.06
C GLN A 329 -3.56 8.68 -26.23
N GLN A 330 -4.20 9.16 -25.16
CA GLN A 330 -4.83 10.50 -25.17
C GLN A 330 -3.82 11.63 -25.27
N GLY A 331 -2.63 11.48 -24.68
CA GLY A 331 -1.52 12.42 -24.77
C GLY A 331 -0.79 12.39 -26.11
N GLY A 332 -1.21 11.54 -27.06
CA GLY A 332 -0.62 11.47 -28.40
C GLY A 332 0.78 10.83 -28.47
N LEU A 333 1.17 10.06 -27.41
CA LEU A 333 2.35 9.23 -27.44
C LEU A 333 2.18 8.11 -28.47
N LYS A 334 3.28 7.59 -28.99
CA LYS A 334 3.29 6.55 -30.03
C LYS A 334 4.34 5.49 -29.71
N LYS A 335 4.15 4.28 -30.24
CA LYS A 335 5.17 3.24 -30.26
C LYS A 335 6.46 3.81 -30.87
N GLY A 336 7.60 3.52 -30.26
CA GLY A 336 8.92 4.03 -30.65
C GLY A 336 9.29 5.40 -30.07
N ASP A 337 8.38 6.08 -29.34
CA ASP A 337 8.77 7.26 -28.56
C ASP A 337 9.66 6.83 -27.41
N LYS A 338 10.72 7.59 -27.11
CA LYS A 338 11.59 7.36 -25.97
C LYS A 338 11.29 8.41 -24.89
N ILE A 339 10.67 8.01 -23.79
CA ILE A 339 10.39 8.88 -22.63
C ILE A 339 11.69 9.14 -21.90
N ILE A 340 12.03 10.42 -21.68
CA ILE A 340 13.26 10.88 -21.03
C ILE A 340 13.01 11.69 -19.75
N LYS A 341 11.79 12.26 -19.58
CA LYS A 341 11.40 12.98 -18.36
C LYS A 341 9.92 12.81 -18.07
N LEU A 342 9.57 12.81 -16.79
CA LEU A 342 8.23 12.96 -16.29
C LEU A 342 8.20 14.16 -15.33
N ASP A 343 7.50 15.23 -15.71
CA ASP A 343 7.64 16.57 -15.12
C ASP A 343 9.11 17.02 -15.11
N ASN A 344 9.67 17.30 -13.93
CA ASN A 344 11.07 17.70 -13.77
C ASN A 344 12.03 16.53 -13.50
N LYS A 345 11.52 15.26 -13.44
CA LYS A 345 12.32 14.10 -13.14
C LYS A 345 12.84 13.47 -14.43
N ILE A 346 14.16 13.28 -14.50
CA ILE A 346 14.79 12.50 -15.56
C ILE A 346 14.40 11.04 -15.39
N VAL A 347 14.13 10.36 -16.49
CA VAL A 347 13.78 8.95 -16.54
C VAL A 347 14.75 8.27 -17.50
N THR A 348 15.50 7.30 -16.97
CA THR A 348 16.49 6.54 -17.75
C THR A 348 16.11 5.06 -17.88
N THR A 349 15.34 4.53 -16.93
CA THR A 349 14.96 3.12 -16.86
C THR A 349 13.45 2.94 -16.67
N TRP A 350 12.95 1.73 -16.97
CA TRP A 350 11.56 1.37 -16.72
C TRP A 350 11.18 1.45 -15.23
N THR A 351 12.05 0.95 -14.36
CA THR A 351 11.86 0.99 -12.91
C THR A 351 11.78 2.42 -12.37
N GLU A 352 12.57 3.32 -12.94
CA GLU A 352 12.55 4.76 -12.63
C GLU A 352 11.23 5.41 -13.05
N LEU A 353 10.75 5.08 -14.26
CA LEU A 353 9.47 5.56 -14.75
C LEU A 353 8.31 5.06 -13.89
N THR A 354 8.24 3.76 -13.66
CA THR A 354 7.14 3.15 -12.87
C THR A 354 7.15 3.60 -11.43
N GLY A 355 8.33 3.69 -10.79
CA GLY A 355 8.47 4.24 -9.44
C GLY A 355 8.07 5.71 -9.34
N THR A 356 8.38 6.51 -10.38
CA THR A 356 7.94 7.91 -10.44
C THR A 356 6.41 7.99 -10.59
N VAL A 357 5.83 7.21 -11.51
CA VAL A 357 4.36 7.18 -11.72
C VAL A 357 3.64 6.70 -10.47
N ALA A 358 4.22 5.79 -9.69
CA ALA A 358 3.64 5.29 -8.44
C ALA A 358 3.44 6.36 -7.35
N SER A 359 4.14 7.50 -7.45
CA SER A 359 3.96 8.63 -6.55
C SER A 359 2.80 9.57 -6.93
N TYR A 360 2.14 9.32 -8.07
CA TYR A 360 1.01 10.11 -8.55
C TYR A 360 -0.33 9.38 -8.31
N ALA A 361 -1.42 10.14 -8.39
CA ALA A 361 -2.79 9.63 -8.35
C ALA A 361 -3.47 9.73 -9.73
N PRO A 362 -4.48 8.90 -10.02
CA PRO A 362 -5.36 9.09 -11.18
C PRO A 362 -5.97 10.49 -11.16
N GLY A 363 -6.11 11.11 -12.35
CA GLY A 363 -6.60 12.47 -12.49
C GLY A 363 -5.51 13.57 -12.41
N GLN A 364 -4.31 13.25 -11.95
CA GLN A 364 -3.21 14.20 -11.95
C GLN A 364 -2.68 14.41 -13.38
N LYS A 365 -2.40 15.68 -13.70
CA LYS A 365 -1.75 16.06 -14.96
C LYS A 365 -0.24 16.02 -14.79
N VAL A 366 0.43 15.41 -15.76
CA VAL A 366 1.89 15.31 -15.81
C VAL A 366 2.39 15.71 -17.20
N ASN A 367 3.59 16.25 -17.27
CA ASN A 367 4.27 16.56 -18.52
C ASN A 367 5.24 15.43 -18.83
N VAL A 368 5.08 14.81 -20.00
CA VAL A 368 5.98 13.75 -20.48
C VAL A 368 6.85 14.36 -21.57
N THR A 369 8.17 14.37 -21.33
CA THR A 369 9.15 14.74 -22.35
C THR A 369 9.70 13.46 -22.99
N PHE A 370 9.69 13.40 -24.30
CA PHE A 370 10.08 12.24 -25.07
C PHE A 370 10.81 12.60 -26.36
N ILE A 371 11.58 11.67 -26.89
CA ILE A 371 12.25 11.81 -28.20
C ILE A 371 11.44 11.04 -29.23
N ARG A 372 11.06 11.74 -30.32
CA ARG A 372 10.42 11.15 -31.51
C ARG A 372 11.18 11.59 -32.75
N ASN A 373 11.64 10.64 -33.55
CA ASN A 373 12.43 10.91 -34.77
C ASN A 373 13.64 11.83 -34.49
N GLY A 374 14.34 11.60 -33.37
CA GLY A 374 15.52 12.38 -32.96
C GLY A 374 15.22 13.79 -32.42
N LYS A 375 13.95 14.17 -32.28
CA LYS A 375 13.55 15.47 -31.75
C LYS A 375 12.88 15.34 -30.38
N GLU A 376 13.31 16.15 -29.43
CA GLU A 376 12.66 16.26 -28.14
C GLU A 376 11.31 16.96 -28.27
N GLN A 377 10.29 16.40 -27.64
CA GLN A 377 8.93 16.90 -27.60
C GLN A 377 8.37 16.73 -26.20
N THR A 378 7.39 17.55 -25.82
CA THR A 378 6.69 17.46 -24.55
C THR A 378 5.19 17.44 -24.80
N THR A 379 4.50 16.54 -24.11
CA THR A 379 3.04 16.52 -24.07
C THR A 379 2.55 16.50 -22.62
N SER A 380 1.41 17.14 -22.38
CA SER A 380 0.72 17.07 -21.08
C SER A 380 -0.40 16.04 -21.17
N LEU A 381 -0.45 15.14 -20.22
CA LEU A 381 -1.48 14.10 -20.15
C LEU A 381 -2.03 13.94 -18.73
N THR A 382 -3.24 13.43 -18.63
CA THR A 382 -3.89 13.14 -17.35
C THR A 382 -3.74 11.64 -17.07
N LEU A 383 -3.09 11.30 -15.96
CA LEU A 383 -2.91 9.92 -15.53
C LEU A 383 -4.27 9.27 -15.22
N LYS A 384 -4.38 7.97 -15.51
CA LYS A 384 -5.61 7.20 -15.34
C LYS A 384 -5.37 5.99 -14.42
N ASN A 385 -6.45 5.44 -13.88
CA ASN A 385 -6.41 4.14 -13.20
C ASN A 385 -6.35 2.98 -14.22
N SER A 386 -6.29 1.73 -13.73
CA SER A 386 -6.24 0.52 -14.59
C SER A 386 -7.48 0.32 -15.45
N ALA A 387 -8.64 0.90 -15.06
CA ALA A 387 -9.86 0.87 -15.85
C ALA A 387 -9.88 1.94 -16.97
N GLY A 388 -8.84 2.77 -17.09
CA GLY A 388 -8.72 3.80 -18.11
C GLY A 388 -9.53 5.06 -17.82
N ASN A 389 -9.93 5.30 -16.57
CA ASN A 389 -10.62 6.50 -16.10
C ASN A 389 -9.87 7.16 -14.92
N THR A 390 -10.47 8.18 -14.32
CA THR A 390 -9.89 8.94 -13.19
C THR A 390 -10.68 8.73 -11.90
N ASP A 391 -11.56 7.74 -11.88
CA ASP A 391 -12.44 7.46 -10.74
C ASP A 391 -11.62 6.99 -9.54
N ILE A 392 -12.04 7.42 -8.36
CA ILE A 392 -11.47 6.99 -7.10
C ILE A 392 -12.03 5.62 -6.75
N VAL A 393 -11.14 4.64 -6.65
CA VAL A 393 -11.48 3.32 -6.12
C VAL A 393 -11.42 3.43 -4.59
N LYS A 394 -12.52 3.20 -3.91
CA LYS A 394 -12.50 3.00 -2.46
C LYS A 394 -12.41 1.51 -2.21
N SER A 395 -11.55 1.09 -1.29
CA SER A 395 -11.63 -0.25 -0.70
C SER A 395 -12.94 -0.28 0.07
N GLY A 396 -13.95 -0.73 -0.60
CA GLY A 396 -15.25 -0.89 -0.03
C GLY A 396 -15.46 -2.34 0.36
N VAL A 397 -16.58 -2.59 0.97
CA VAL A 397 -17.17 -3.89 1.24
C VAL A 397 -16.99 -4.90 0.08
N MET A 398 -16.82 -4.42 -1.15
CA MET A 398 -16.66 -5.26 -2.36
C MET A 398 -15.37 -6.08 -2.38
N ASP A 399 -14.23 -5.47 -1.96
CA ASP A 399 -12.94 -6.18 -1.91
C ASP A 399 -12.95 -7.21 -0.77
N LYS A 400 -13.59 -6.88 0.36
CA LYS A 400 -13.82 -7.84 1.45
C LYS A 400 -14.71 -9.00 1.05
N LEU A 401 -15.72 -8.75 0.20
CA LEU A 401 -16.58 -9.80 -0.32
C LEU A 401 -15.84 -10.74 -1.27
N GLY A 402 -14.79 -10.28 -1.93
CA GLY A 402 -14.05 -11.05 -2.92
C GLY A 402 -14.86 -11.34 -4.19
N ILE A 403 -15.75 -10.43 -4.61
CA ILE A 403 -16.62 -10.64 -5.76
C ILE A 403 -16.50 -9.52 -6.80
N GLU A 404 -16.58 -9.92 -8.06
CA GLU A 404 -16.73 -9.03 -9.19
C GLU A 404 -18.18 -9.00 -9.66
N LEU A 405 -18.73 -7.80 -9.86
CA LEU A 405 -20.16 -7.59 -10.13
C LEU A 405 -20.41 -6.88 -11.46
N ALA A 406 -21.48 -7.28 -12.13
CA ALA A 406 -22.04 -6.54 -13.24
C ALA A 406 -23.54 -6.29 -13.02
N THR A 407 -24.02 -5.10 -13.36
CA THR A 407 -25.46 -4.80 -13.40
C THR A 407 -26.13 -5.65 -14.47
N LEU A 408 -27.26 -6.26 -14.13
CA LEU A 408 -28.03 -7.04 -15.07
C LEU A 408 -28.65 -6.12 -16.15
N ASP A 409 -28.53 -6.48 -17.40
CA ASP A 409 -29.22 -5.74 -18.45
C ASP A 409 -30.76 -5.96 -18.39
N LYS A 410 -31.52 -4.98 -18.91
CA LYS A 410 -32.99 -4.99 -18.82
C LYS A 410 -33.64 -6.20 -19.45
N LYS A 411 -33.06 -6.73 -20.52
CA LYS A 411 -33.65 -7.88 -21.24
C LYS A 411 -33.48 -9.12 -20.36
N THR A 412 -32.27 -9.36 -19.87
CA THR A 412 -31.98 -10.49 -18.98
C THR A 412 -32.77 -10.42 -17.67
N ALA A 413 -32.95 -9.22 -17.09
CA ALA A 413 -33.81 -9.04 -15.92
C ALA A 413 -35.27 -9.45 -16.20
N THR A 414 -35.80 -9.08 -17.35
CA THR A 414 -37.16 -9.47 -17.79
C THR A 414 -37.28 -10.98 -18.01
N ASP A 415 -36.28 -11.59 -18.66
CA ASP A 415 -36.25 -13.04 -18.94
C ASP A 415 -36.23 -13.86 -17.63
N TYR A 416 -35.67 -13.34 -16.56
CA TYR A 416 -35.66 -13.98 -15.23
C TYR A 416 -36.78 -13.51 -14.29
N GLY A 417 -37.66 -12.62 -14.74
CA GLY A 417 -38.81 -12.14 -13.96
C GLY A 417 -38.41 -11.27 -12.75
N VAL A 418 -37.27 -10.57 -12.81
CA VAL A 418 -36.79 -9.69 -11.75
C VAL A 418 -36.83 -8.24 -12.19
N GLU A 419 -37.00 -7.31 -11.23
CA GLU A 419 -37.02 -5.87 -11.54
C GLU A 419 -35.62 -5.28 -11.90
N GLY A 420 -34.58 -6.06 -11.72
CA GLY A 420 -33.19 -5.76 -11.90
C GLY A 420 -32.35 -6.70 -11.04
N GLY A 421 -31.05 -6.47 -10.97
CA GLY A 421 -30.17 -7.31 -10.18
C GLY A 421 -28.70 -7.09 -10.49
N VAL A 422 -27.85 -7.81 -9.76
CA VAL A 422 -26.40 -7.77 -9.91
C VAL A 422 -25.86 -9.18 -10.05
N GLU A 423 -25.27 -9.46 -11.20
CA GLU A 423 -24.66 -10.76 -11.49
C GLU A 423 -23.23 -10.81 -10.95
N ILE A 424 -22.88 -11.89 -10.26
CA ILE A 424 -21.52 -12.19 -9.84
C ILE A 424 -20.74 -12.76 -11.03
N LYS A 425 -19.76 -12.02 -11.51
CA LYS A 425 -18.90 -12.40 -12.65
C LYS A 425 -17.74 -13.30 -12.24
N SER A 426 -17.19 -13.07 -11.03
CA SER A 426 -16.15 -13.92 -10.44
C SER A 426 -16.26 -13.91 -8.92
N VAL A 427 -15.77 -14.96 -8.28
CA VAL A 427 -15.58 -15.08 -6.85
C VAL A 427 -14.10 -15.39 -6.63
N SER A 428 -13.43 -14.57 -5.83
CA SER A 428 -12.04 -14.71 -5.36
C SER A 428 -12.05 -14.87 -3.85
N ASP A 429 -10.85 -14.97 -3.25
CA ASP A 429 -10.71 -15.03 -1.78
C ASP A 429 -11.39 -13.83 -1.11
N GLY A 430 -12.25 -14.08 -0.12
CA GLY A 430 -13.01 -13.07 0.61
C GLY A 430 -14.23 -13.66 1.32
N LEU A 431 -15.04 -12.81 1.97
CA LEU A 431 -16.16 -13.25 2.81
C LEU A 431 -17.17 -14.14 2.07
N VAL A 432 -17.38 -13.91 0.77
CA VAL A 432 -18.32 -14.73 -0.02
C VAL A 432 -17.77 -16.13 -0.24
N SER A 433 -16.48 -16.29 -0.59
CA SER A 433 -15.87 -17.61 -0.74
C SER A 433 -15.77 -18.36 0.59
N ASP A 434 -15.53 -17.64 1.68
CA ASP A 434 -15.25 -18.23 2.98
C ASP A 434 -16.50 -18.64 3.74
N GLN A 435 -17.60 -17.90 3.55
CA GLN A 435 -18.84 -18.06 4.34
C GLN A 435 -20.01 -18.60 3.54
N THR A 436 -19.90 -18.69 2.20
CA THR A 436 -21.02 -19.07 1.34
C THR A 436 -20.63 -20.08 0.26
N THR A 437 -21.62 -20.65 -0.38
CA THR A 437 -21.45 -21.49 -1.59
C THR A 437 -21.75 -20.73 -2.88
N ILE A 438 -21.79 -19.41 -2.83
CA ILE A 438 -22.05 -18.55 -3.99
C ILE A 438 -20.94 -18.74 -5.03
N LYS A 439 -21.37 -18.88 -6.30
CA LYS A 439 -20.47 -19.04 -7.45
C LYS A 439 -20.80 -18.01 -8.52
N LYS A 440 -19.89 -17.89 -9.50
CA LYS A 440 -20.12 -17.13 -10.73
C LYS A 440 -21.49 -17.44 -11.33
N GLY A 441 -22.19 -16.39 -11.79
CA GLY A 441 -23.53 -16.48 -12.38
C GLY A 441 -24.68 -16.34 -11.38
N PHE A 442 -24.41 -16.25 -10.08
CA PHE A 442 -25.43 -15.90 -9.08
C PHE A 442 -25.90 -14.46 -9.30
N ILE A 443 -27.20 -14.25 -9.33
CA ILE A 443 -27.81 -12.94 -9.52
C ILE A 443 -28.40 -12.48 -8.20
N ILE A 444 -27.80 -11.45 -7.60
CA ILE A 444 -28.28 -10.82 -6.38
C ILE A 444 -29.47 -9.93 -6.74
N ILE A 445 -30.60 -10.13 -6.07
CA ILE A 445 -31.83 -9.36 -6.26
C ILE A 445 -32.20 -8.55 -5.01
N ARG A 446 -31.67 -8.94 -3.84
CA ARG A 446 -31.89 -8.25 -2.57
C ARG A 446 -30.68 -8.35 -1.66
N ALA A 447 -30.44 -7.32 -0.88
CA ALA A 447 -29.47 -7.32 0.20
C ALA A 447 -30.09 -6.68 1.45
N GLY A 448 -30.12 -7.42 2.54
CA GLY A 448 -30.92 -7.06 3.71
C GLY A 448 -32.38 -6.84 3.33
N ASN A 449 -32.93 -5.71 3.76
CA ASN A 449 -34.35 -5.36 3.47
C ASN A 449 -34.55 -4.59 2.15
N LYS A 450 -33.51 -4.39 1.33
CA LYS A 450 -33.59 -3.58 0.11
C LYS A 450 -33.49 -4.44 -1.15
N VAL A 451 -34.37 -4.17 -2.10
CA VAL A 451 -34.25 -4.69 -3.48
C VAL A 451 -33.06 -3.98 -4.14
N VAL A 452 -32.26 -4.75 -4.85
CA VAL A 452 -31.04 -4.28 -5.53
C VAL A 452 -31.27 -4.38 -7.03
N LYS A 453 -31.19 -3.26 -7.76
CA LYS A 453 -31.46 -3.21 -9.21
C LYS A 453 -30.18 -3.06 -10.04
N ASN A 454 -29.11 -2.54 -9.43
CA ASN A 454 -27.82 -2.31 -10.08
C ASN A 454 -26.66 -2.39 -9.07
N LYS A 455 -25.44 -2.38 -9.60
CA LYS A 455 -24.20 -2.50 -8.83
C LYS A 455 -24.05 -1.36 -7.80
N GLU A 456 -24.42 -0.14 -8.16
CA GLU A 456 -24.29 1.04 -7.32
C GLU A 456 -25.21 0.94 -6.09
N GLU A 457 -26.45 0.47 -6.28
CA GLU A 457 -27.40 0.24 -5.19
C GLU A 457 -26.91 -0.88 -4.26
N PHE A 458 -26.36 -1.98 -4.81
CA PHE A 458 -25.80 -3.04 -4.01
C PHE A 458 -24.64 -2.55 -3.13
N ILE A 459 -23.70 -1.83 -3.72
CA ILE A 459 -22.55 -1.24 -3.01
C ILE A 459 -23.06 -0.32 -1.87
N ALA A 460 -24.01 0.56 -2.16
CA ALA A 460 -24.55 1.47 -1.16
C ALA A 460 -25.25 0.74 0.00
N VAL A 461 -25.93 -0.37 -0.28
CA VAL A 461 -26.55 -1.21 0.76
C VAL A 461 -25.46 -1.87 1.61
N MET A 462 -24.46 -2.46 0.99
CA MET A 462 -23.35 -3.13 1.67
C MET A 462 -22.53 -2.16 2.52
N GLU A 463 -22.27 -0.95 2.02
CA GLU A 463 -21.59 0.12 2.78
C GLU A 463 -22.38 0.62 3.99
N SER A 464 -23.72 0.57 3.92
CA SER A 464 -24.61 0.96 5.03
C SER A 464 -24.97 -0.20 5.98
N ALA A 465 -24.62 -1.44 5.61
CA ALA A 465 -24.92 -2.64 6.38
C ALA A 465 -24.21 -2.63 7.75
N GLY A 466 -24.78 -3.32 8.73
CA GLY A 466 -24.13 -3.64 10.00
C GLY A 466 -22.99 -4.65 9.83
N ASN A 467 -22.65 -5.38 10.90
CA ASN A 467 -21.63 -6.42 10.84
C ASN A 467 -22.07 -7.68 10.08
N SER A 468 -23.37 -7.85 9.85
CA SER A 468 -23.92 -8.98 9.06
C SER A 468 -25.06 -8.52 8.16
N ILE A 469 -25.20 -9.21 7.04
CA ILE A 469 -26.28 -8.98 6.08
C ILE A 469 -26.69 -10.31 5.41
N ILE A 470 -27.97 -10.42 5.05
CA ILE A 470 -28.45 -11.53 4.21
C ILE A 470 -28.51 -11.05 2.77
N ILE A 471 -27.93 -11.82 1.87
CA ILE A 471 -28.02 -11.64 0.41
C ILE A 471 -28.99 -12.67 -0.13
N GLU A 472 -29.96 -12.22 -0.92
CA GLU A 472 -30.93 -13.08 -1.62
C GLU A 472 -30.72 -12.97 -3.13
N GLY A 473 -30.85 -14.09 -3.81
CA GLY A 473 -30.66 -14.13 -5.26
C GLY A 473 -31.10 -15.42 -5.90
N ILE A 474 -30.88 -15.50 -7.20
CA ILE A 474 -31.26 -16.64 -8.04
C ILE A 474 -30.08 -17.15 -8.84
N TYR A 475 -30.10 -18.42 -9.18
CA TYR A 475 -29.26 -18.99 -10.22
C TYR A 475 -30.05 -19.19 -11.51
N PRO A 476 -29.60 -18.67 -12.65
CA PRO A 476 -30.23 -18.93 -13.93
C PRO A 476 -30.40 -20.43 -14.20
N GLY A 477 -31.61 -20.85 -14.52
CA GLY A 477 -31.93 -22.26 -14.80
C GLY A 477 -32.23 -23.11 -13.57
N TYR A 478 -32.25 -22.56 -12.37
CA TYR A 478 -32.66 -23.24 -11.14
C TYR A 478 -33.86 -22.53 -10.52
N GLU A 479 -34.83 -23.29 -10.00
CA GLU A 479 -35.99 -22.74 -9.33
C GLU A 479 -35.68 -22.33 -7.88
N GLY A 480 -36.25 -21.20 -7.44
CA GLY A 480 -36.19 -20.70 -6.06
C GLY A 480 -35.25 -19.54 -5.84
N ILE A 481 -35.43 -18.92 -4.68
CA ILE A 481 -34.55 -17.82 -4.17
C ILE A 481 -33.63 -18.41 -3.13
N TYR A 482 -32.33 -18.19 -3.31
CA TYR A 482 -31.30 -18.63 -2.39
C TYR A 482 -30.93 -17.49 -1.45
N GLN A 483 -30.71 -17.79 -0.17
CA GLN A 483 -30.34 -16.83 0.85
C GLN A 483 -29.00 -17.22 1.44
N TYR A 484 -28.09 -16.24 1.57
CA TYR A 484 -26.79 -16.40 2.17
C TYR A 484 -26.56 -15.30 3.20
N ALA A 485 -26.14 -15.67 4.41
CA ALA A 485 -25.71 -14.73 5.43
C ALA A 485 -24.22 -14.44 5.27
N ILE A 486 -23.85 -13.17 5.25
CA ILE A 486 -22.46 -12.71 5.28
C ILE A 486 -22.27 -11.96 6.58
N ASN A 487 -21.30 -12.40 7.37
CA ASN A 487 -20.93 -11.82 8.64
C ASN A 487 -19.58 -11.10 8.51
N ASP A 488 -19.18 -10.39 9.56
CA ASP A 488 -17.89 -9.72 9.67
C ASP A 488 -17.62 -8.64 8.60
N LEU A 489 -18.70 -8.05 8.05
CA LEU A 489 -18.59 -6.96 7.08
C LEU A 489 -17.83 -5.74 7.60
N ARG A 490 -17.90 -5.48 8.90
CA ARG A 490 -17.25 -4.35 9.59
C ARG A 490 -16.10 -4.76 10.47
N ASN A 491 -15.97 -6.03 10.81
CA ASN A 491 -14.77 -6.55 11.43
C ASN A 491 -13.69 -6.56 10.36
N GLU A 492 -12.65 -5.79 10.57
CA GLU A 492 -11.45 -5.86 9.75
C GLU A 492 -10.82 -7.24 9.98
N PRO A 493 -10.38 -7.93 8.90
CA PRO A 493 -9.72 -9.22 9.01
C PRO A 493 -8.42 -9.12 9.81
#